data_666651c120d6d941364220f030b1701b
#
_entry.id   666651c120d6d941364220f030b1701b
#
_cell.length_a   1.000
_cell.length_b   1.000
_cell.length_c   1.000
_cell.angle_alpha   90.00
_cell.angle_beta   90.00
_cell.angle_gamma   90.00
#
_symmetry.space_group_name_H-M   'P 1'
#
loop_
_entity.id
_entity.type
_entity.pdbx_description
1 polymer ?
#
loop_
_entity_poly.entity_id
_entity_poly.type
_entity_poly.pdbx_seq_one_letter_code
_entity_poly.pdbx_strand_id
1 'polypeptide(L)'
;MAIDIFQSLKNCVFDLQRADVQNYQQPLKQLARLLNSENLQSVNAHLTRNVELDTFLARSEDTESSMAGSAVLQWPDEPADILGLKLLLIEKMADDNNFSFNFCHTFFYDRNIIESIRKFTSSLVAPFVRDYQLYVENQHDPEPAVFRPVSRKIFIVHGHDNDALQ
;
A
#
# COMPACT_ATOMS: atom_id res chain seq x y z
N MET A 1 -25.07 4.63 9.70
CA MET A 1 -24.29 3.43 9.36
C MET A 1 -22.95 3.84 8.78
N ALA A 2 -21.89 3.34 9.36
CA ALA A 2 -20.55 3.65 8.85
C ALA A 2 -20.29 2.84 7.59
N ILE A 3 -19.84 3.52 6.56
CA ILE A 3 -19.43 2.84 5.34
C ILE A 3 -18.05 2.26 5.62
N ASP A 4 -17.87 1.00 5.30
CA ASP A 4 -16.58 0.38 5.42
C ASP A 4 -15.65 0.96 4.35
N ILE A 5 -14.75 1.82 4.78
CA ILE A 5 -13.84 2.50 3.87
C ILE A 5 -12.97 1.52 3.09
N PHE A 6 -12.60 0.40 3.70
CA PHE A 6 -11.78 -0.58 3.02
C PHE A 6 -12.56 -1.32 1.94
N GLN A 7 -13.86 -1.54 2.17
CA GLN A 7 -14.70 -2.08 1.11
C GLN A 7 -14.78 -1.10 -0.07
N SER A 8 -14.89 0.19 0.23
CA SER A 8 -14.92 1.23 -0.82
C SER A 8 -13.60 1.28 -1.59
N LEU A 9 -12.47 1.15 -0.89
CA LEU A 9 -11.16 1.09 -1.54
C LEU A 9 -11.05 -0.11 -2.46
N LYS A 10 -11.52 -1.28 -2.02
CA LYS A 10 -11.52 -2.49 -2.83
C LYS A 10 -12.40 -2.35 -4.07
N ASN A 11 -13.54 -1.67 -3.93
CA ASN A 11 -14.40 -1.41 -5.07
C ASN A 11 -13.71 -0.54 -6.11
N CYS A 12 -12.95 0.47 -5.67
CA CYS A 12 -12.17 1.30 -6.58
C CYS A 12 -11.11 0.49 -7.33
N VAL A 13 -10.46 -0.45 -6.64
CA VAL A 13 -9.48 -1.34 -7.27
C VAL A 13 -10.18 -2.19 -8.34
N PHE A 14 -11.33 -2.73 -8.01
CA PHE A 14 -12.10 -3.54 -8.94
C PHE A 14 -12.49 -2.73 -10.18
N ASP A 15 -12.95 -1.50 -9.97
CA ASP A 15 -13.30 -0.61 -11.07
C ASP A 15 -12.08 -0.27 -11.94
N LEU A 16 -10.92 -0.04 -11.32
CA LEU A 16 -9.68 0.20 -12.04
C LEU A 16 -9.28 -0.98 -12.92
N GLN A 17 -9.45 -2.19 -12.41
CA GLN A 17 -9.10 -3.40 -13.17
C GLN A 17 -9.96 -3.57 -14.41
N ARG A 18 -11.15 -2.97 -14.40
CA ARG A 18 -12.10 -3.08 -15.52
C ARG A 18 -12.17 -1.83 -16.37
N ALA A 19 -11.43 -0.79 -15.99
CA ALA A 19 -11.47 0.48 -16.71
C ALA A 19 -10.74 0.41 -18.03
N ASP A 20 -11.02 1.38 -18.88
CA ASP A 20 -10.30 1.58 -20.14
C ASP A 20 -9.57 2.93 -20.10
N VAL A 21 -8.90 3.27 -21.19
CA VAL A 21 -8.07 4.47 -21.27
C VAL A 21 -8.88 5.74 -21.01
N GLN A 22 -10.15 5.72 -21.35
CA GLN A 22 -10.98 6.92 -21.25
C GLN A 22 -11.53 7.15 -19.85
N ASN A 23 -11.69 6.10 -19.07
CA ASN A 23 -12.39 6.23 -17.80
C ASN A 23 -11.59 5.78 -16.57
N TYR A 24 -10.33 5.33 -16.70
CA TYR A 24 -9.57 4.85 -15.55
C TYR A 24 -9.29 5.95 -14.52
N GLN A 25 -9.33 7.21 -14.94
CA GLN A 25 -9.06 8.34 -14.05
C GLN A 25 -10.10 8.46 -12.92
N GLN A 26 -11.34 8.12 -13.19
CA GLN A 26 -12.39 8.27 -12.20
C GLN A 26 -12.20 7.37 -10.98
N PRO A 27 -12.05 6.05 -11.13
CA PRO A 27 -11.80 5.21 -9.97
C PRO A 27 -10.46 5.51 -9.30
N LEU A 28 -9.46 5.96 -10.07
CA LEU A 28 -8.17 6.35 -9.48
C LEU A 28 -8.31 7.57 -8.58
N LYS A 29 -9.04 8.60 -9.03
CA LYS A 29 -9.31 9.79 -8.22
C LYS A 29 -10.17 9.46 -7.01
N GLN A 30 -11.13 8.57 -7.17
CA GLN A 30 -11.97 8.14 -6.06
C GLN A 30 -11.13 7.39 -5.02
N LEU A 31 -10.22 6.54 -5.46
CA LEU A 31 -9.31 5.83 -4.58
C LEU A 31 -8.47 6.81 -3.77
N ALA A 32 -7.87 7.79 -4.44
CA ALA A 32 -7.05 8.81 -3.76
C ALA A 32 -7.87 9.63 -2.76
N ARG A 33 -9.11 9.96 -3.13
CA ARG A 33 -9.99 10.72 -2.24
C ARG A 33 -10.32 9.92 -0.97
N LEU A 34 -10.60 8.63 -1.12
CA LEU A 34 -10.89 7.77 0.02
C LEU A 34 -9.67 7.61 0.92
N LEU A 35 -8.49 7.46 0.32
CA LEU A 35 -7.25 7.36 1.08
C LEU A 35 -6.96 8.63 1.87
N ASN A 36 -7.44 9.78 1.39
CA ASN A 36 -7.25 11.06 2.07
C ASN A 36 -8.39 11.41 3.02
N SER A 37 -9.23 10.45 3.37
CA SER A 37 -10.31 10.69 4.32
C SER A 37 -9.74 11.02 5.69
N GLU A 38 -10.51 11.77 6.47
CA GLU A 38 -10.10 12.27 7.76
C GLU A 38 -9.62 11.15 8.69
N ASN A 39 -10.30 10.02 8.64
CA ASN A 39 -9.98 8.89 9.51
C ASN A 39 -8.62 8.26 9.24
N LEU A 40 -8.06 8.49 8.06
CA LEU A 40 -6.79 7.87 7.65
C LEU A 40 -5.62 8.85 7.70
N GLN A 41 -5.86 10.12 7.97
CA GLN A 41 -4.82 11.16 7.90
C GLN A 41 -3.66 10.89 8.85
N SER A 42 -3.95 10.45 10.06
CA SER A 42 -2.91 10.16 11.05
C SER A 42 -1.99 9.03 10.59
N VAL A 43 -2.58 7.97 10.05
CA VAL A 43 -1.82 6.82 9.53
C VAL A 43 -0.99 7.27 8.32
N ASN A 44 -1.60 8.04 7.43
CA ASN A 44 -0.92 8.51 6.23
C ASN A 44 0.28 9.40 6.58
N ALA A 45 0.11 10.30 7.54
CA ALA A 45 1.20 11.16 7.99
C ALA A 45 2.36 10.33 8.54
N HIS A 46 2.05 9.26 9.27
CA HIS A 46 3.07 8.38 9.81
C HIS A 46 3.81 7.63 8.67
N LEU A 47 3.06 7.09 7.71
CA LEU A 47 3.63 6.32 6.61
C LEU A 47 4.51 7.16 5.68
N THR A 48 4.15 8.42 5.49
CA THR A 48 4.86 9.28 4.52
C THR A 48 5.95 10.12 5.16
N ARG A 49 6.13 10.03 6.47
CA ARG A 49 7.05 10.91 7.19
C ARG A 49 8.51 10.81 6.75
N ASN A 50 8.96 9.62 6.45
CA ASN A 50 10.36 9.35 6.15
C ASN A 50 10.66 9.04 4.70
N VAL A 51 9.70 9.26 3.80
CA VAL A 51 9.86 8.92 2.38
C VAL A 51 9.73 10.14 1.50
N GLU A 52 10.46 10.14 0.38
CA GLU A 52 10.39 11.18 -0.62
C GLU A 52 10.14 10.55 -1.98
N LEU A 53 8.98 10.84 -2.54
CA LEU A 53 8.56 10.24 -3.80
C LEU A 53 9.49 10.63 -4.96
N ASP A 54 9.87 11.91 -5.05
CA ASP A 54 10.68 12.36 -6.17
C ASP A 54 12.06 11.70 -6.18
N THR A 55 12.69 11.55 -5.02
CA THR A 55 13.97 10.86 -4.90
C THR A 55 13.84 9.38 -5.29
N PHE A 56 12.76 8.74 -4.83
CA PHE A 56 12.49 7.35 -5.17
C PHE A 56 12.30 7.18 -6.67
N LEU A 57 11.53 8.07 -7.30
CA LEU A 57 11.26 7.99 -8.74
C LEU A 57 12.53 8.22 -9.55
N ALA A 58 13.33 9.24 -9.20
CA ALA A 58 14.56 9.52 -9.91
C ALA A 58 15.51 8.32 -9.85
N ARG A 59 15.64 7.72 -8.68
CA ARG A 59 16.52 6.56 -8.51
C ARG A 59 16.02 5.35 -9.29
N SER A 60 14.70 5.19 -9.37
CA SER A 60 14.10 4.10 -10.12
C SER A 60 14.26 4.31 -11.63
N GLU A 61 14.10 5.55 -12.11
CA GLU A 61 14.27 5.89 -13.52
C GLU A 61 15.69 5.67 -13.98
N ASP A 62 16.66 5.89 -13.10
CA ASP A 62 18.08 5.68 -13.42
C ASP A 62 18.41 4.21 -13.76
N THR A 63 17.52 3.28 -13.44
CA THR A 63 17.71 1.88 -13.78
C THR A 63 17.36 1.57 -15.24
N GLU A 64 16.73 2.51 -15.94
CA GLU A 64 16.30 2.25 -17.31
C GLU A 64 17.49 2.11 -18.25
N SER A 65 17.44 1.06 -19.08
CA SER A 65 18.45 0.83 -20.12
C SER A 65 17.90 1.30 -21.46
N SER A 66 18.55 0.90 -22.55
CA SER A 66 18.10 1.27 -23.90
C SER A 66 16.79 0.59 -24.30
N MET A 67 16.30 -0.38 -23.53
CA MET A 67 15.05 -1.06 -23.83
C MET A 67 13.90 -0.44 -23.09
N ALA A 68 12.82 -0.16 -23.81
CA ALA A 68 11.59 0.35 -23.19
C ALA A 68 11.09 -0.67 -22.16
N GLY A 69 10.66 -0.16 -21.02
CA GLY A 69 10.15 -1.01 -19.94
C GLY A 69 11.20 -1.71 -19.10
N SER A 70 12.47 -1.31 -19.25
CA SER A 70 13.55 -1.92 -18.46
C SER A 70 13.73 -1.26 -17.09
N ALA A 71 13.09 -0.13 -16.85
CA ALA A 71 13.20 0.56 -15.57
C ALA A 71 12.57 -0.28 -14.45
N VAL A 72 13.21 -0.29 -13.28
CA VAL A 72 12.78 -1.08 -12.13
C VAL A 72 12.61 -0.19 -10.92
N LEU A 73 11.46 -0.29 -10.26
CA LEU A 73 11.17 0.47 -9.05
C LEU A 73 12.11 0.02 -7.92
N GLN A 74 12.80 0.99 -7.33
CA GLN A 74 13.81 0.74 -6.30
C GLN A 74 13.21 0.90 -4.90
N TRP A 75 12.38 -0.07 -4.50
CA TRP A 75 11.69 -0.03 -3.22
C TRP A 75 12.67 -0.11 -2.05
N PRO A 76 12.39 0.61 -0.95
CA PRO A 76 13.18 0.45 0.28
C PRO A 76 12.85 -0.89 0.95
N ASP A 77 13.62 -1.22 1.98
CA ASP A 77 13.43 -2.48 2.69
C ASP A 77 12.32 -2.40 3.74
N GLU A 78 12.06 -1.22 4.30
CA GLU A 78 11.08 -1.06 5.37
C GLU A 78 9.65 -1.10 4.82
N PRO A 79 8.82 -2.06 5.27
CA PRO A 79 7.45 -2.18 4.75
C PRO A 79 6.60 -0.90 4.89
N ALA A 80 6.76 -0.17 5.99
CA ALA A 80 6.01 1.07 6.19
C ALA A 80 6.40 2.12 5.15
N ASP A 81 7.68 2.19 4.80
CA ASP A 81 8.16 3.14 3.79
C ASP A 81 7.63 2.76 2.41
N ILE A 82 7.54 1.47 2.12
CA ILE A 82 6.95 1.01 0.86
C ILE A 82 5.49 1.45 0.77
N LEU A 83 4.73 1.28 1.84
CA LEU A 83 3.32 1.73 1.87
C LEU A 83 3.22 3.23 1.69
N GLY A 84 4.09 4.00 2.36
CA GLY A 84 4.11 5.46 2.22
C GLY A 84 4.39 5.91 0.80
N LEU A 85 5.36 5.29 0.14
CA LEU A 85 5.69 5.61 -1.26
C LEU A 85 4.54 5.24 -2.20
N LYS A 86 3.91 4.09 -1.99
CA LYS A 86 2.77 3.69 -2.82
C LYS A 86 1.60 4.63 -2.64
N LEU A 87 1.36 5.09 -1.42
CA LEU A 87 0.31 6.06 -1.13
C LEU A 87 0.56 7.36 -1.90
N LEU A 88 1.77 7.92 -1.77
CA LEU A 88 2.13 9.16 -2.47
C LEU A 88 2.06 8.99 -3.99
N LEU A 89 2.46 7.83 -4.48
CA LEU A 89 2.43 7.53 -5.91
C LEU A 89 0.99 7.52 -6.45
N ILE A 90 0.09 6.86 -5.73
CA ILE A 90 -1.32 6.80 -6.13
C ILE A 90 -1.92 8.21 -6.13
N GLU A 91 -1.61 9.02 -5.12
CA GLU A 91 -2.10 10.40 -5.05
C GLU A 91 -1.59 11.22 -6.23
N LYS A 92 -0.31 11.10 -6.55
CA LYS A 92 0.27 11.85 -7.66
C LYS A 92 -0.34 11.41 -9.00
N MET A 93 -0.55 10.11 -9.18
CA MET A 93 -1.16 9.60 -10.41
C MET A 93 -2.61 10.06 -10.56
N ALA A 94 -3.34 10.14 -9.46
CA ALA A 94 -4.72 10.61 -9.49
C ALA A 94 -4.80 12.11 -9.80
N ASP A 95 -3.77 12.86 -9.42
CA ASP A 95 -3.73 14.31 -9.60
C ASP A 95 -3.20 14.73 -10.97
N ASP A 96 -2.32 13.93 -11.57
CA ASP A 96 -1.66 14.26 -12.83
C ASP A 96 -1.81 13.10 -13.83
N ASN A 97 -2.66 13.32 -14.80
CA ASN A 97 -2.94 12.31 -15.84
C ASN A 97 -1.70 12.00 -16.69
N ASN A 98 -0.93 13.02 -17.04
CA ASN A 98 0.29 12.82 -17.84
C ASN A 98 1.30 12.00 -17.06
N PHE A 99 1.43 12.28 -15.78
CA PHE A 99 2.32 11.49 -14.94
C PHE A 99 1.88 10.02 -14.90
N SER A 100 0.57 9.76 -14.78
CA SER A 100 0.09 8.38 -14.69
C SER A 100 0.39 7.59 -15.98
N PHE A 101 0.24 8.22 -17.14
CA PHE A 101 0.61 7.57 -18.40
C PHE A 101 2.09 7.28 -18.47
N ASN A 102 2.90 8.28 -18.18
CA ASN A 102 4.36 8.13 -18.27
C ASN A 102 4.87 7.09 -17.28
N PHE A 103 4.35 7.09 -16.08
CA PHE A 103 4.75 6.14 -15.06
C PHE A 103 4.41 4.70 -15.47
N CYS A 104 3.19 4.48 -15.93
CA CYS A 104 2.79 3.15 -16.37
C CYS A 104 3.58 2.69 -17.58
N HIS A 105 3.87 3.61 -18.49
CA HIS A 105 4.68 3.28 -19.67
C HIS A 105 6.13 2.93 -19.28
N THR A 106 6.68 3.61 -18.28
CA THR A 106 8.06 3.41 -17.87
C THR A 106 8.25 2.14 -17.04
N PHE A 107 7.37 1.92 -16.06
CA PHE A 107 7.57 0.86 -15.07
C PHE A 107 6.67 -0.35 -15.25
N PHE A 108 5.59 -0.22 -16.02
CA PHE A 108 4.63 -1.31 -16.26
C PHE A 108 4.37 -1.46 -17.76
N TYR A 109 5.42 -1.34 -18.54
CA TYR A 109 5.34 -1.39 -20.00
C TYR A 109 4.64 -2.65 -20.49
N ASP A 110 3.70 -2.46 -21.42
CA ASP A 110 3.02 -3.57 -22.07
C ASP A 110 2.65 -3.14 -23.49
N ARG A 111 1.99 -4.04 -24.23
CA ARG A 111 1.64 -3.82 -25.64
C ARG A 111 0.91 -2.52 -25.89
N ASN A 112 0.10 -2.10 -24.97
CA ASN A 112 -0.61 -0.83 -25.08
C ASN A 112 -0.83 -0.24 -23.69
N ILE A 113 -1.24 1.02 -23.67
CA ILE A 113 -1.31 1.76 -22.40
C ILE A 113 -2.35 1.18 -21.43
N ILE A 114 -3.47 0.65 -21.94
CA ILE A 114 -4.47 0.10 -21.02
C ILE A 114 -3.96 -1.17 -20.35
N GLU A 115 -3.18 -1.98 -21.04
CA GLU A 115 -2.56 -3.15 -20.43
C GLU A 115 -1.52 -2.73 -19.39
N SER A 116 -0.78 -1.66 -19.67
CA SER A 116 0.16 -1.09 -18.69
C SER A 116 -0.57 -0.62 -17.42
N ILE A 117 -1.71 0.05 -17.58
CA ILE A 117 -2.52 0.52 -16.45
C ILE A 117 -3.07 -0.67 -15.65
N ARG A 118 -3.54 -1.71 -16.34
CA ARG A 118 -4.04 -2.92 -15.68
C ARG A 118 -2.94 -3.65 -14.93
N LYS A 119 -1.74 -3.68 -15.51
CA LYS A 119 -0.58 -4.27 -14.87
C LYS A 119 -0.20 -3.50 -13.61
N PHE A 120 -0.19 -2.17 -13.69
CA PHE A 120 0.02 -1.31 -12.55
C PHE A 120 -1.04 -1.59 -11.46
N THR A 121 -2.30 -1.67 -11.85
CA THR A 121 -3.39 -1.90 -10.90
C THR A 121 -3.24 -3.24 -10.18
N SER A 122 -2.98 -4.32 -10.93
CA SER A 122 -2.90 -5.65 -10.32
C SER A 122 -1.61 -5.86 -9.55
N SER A 123 -0.51 -5.24 -9.97
CA SER A 123 0.80 -5.46 -9.34
C SER A 123 1.10 -4.51 -8.20
N LEU A 124 0.53 -3.31 -8.21
CA LEU A 124 0.84 -2.31 -7.21
C LEU A 124 -0.38 -1.88 -6.39
N VAL A 125 -1.48 -1.50 -7.05
CA VAL A 125 -2.62 -0.91 -6.35
C VAL A 125 -3.36 -1.95 -5.51
N ALA A 126 -3.67 -3.10 -6.08
CA ALA A 126 -4.42 -4.14 -5.36
C ALA A 126 -3.64 -4.66 -4.14
N PRO A 127 -2.35 -5.01 -4.28
CA PRO A 127 -1.57 -5.39 -3.09
C PRO A 127 -1.45 -4.26 -2.08
N PHE A 128 -1.33 -3.00 -2.55
CA PHE A 128 -1.26 -1.86 -1.65
C PHE A 128 -2.51 -1.76 -0.78
N VAL A 129 -3.70 -1.83 -1.38
CA VAL A 129 -4.95 -1.71 -0.61
C VAL A 129 -5.05 -2.81 0.43
N ARG A 130 -4.65 -4.04 0.09
CA ARG A 130 -4.64 -5.15 1.02
C ARG A 130 -3.70 -4.89 2.19
N ASP A 131 -2.47 -4.52 1.89
CA ASP A 131 -1.44 -4.33 2.90
C ASP A 131 -1.69 -3.09 3.75
N TYR A 132 -2.24 -2.04 3.13
CA TYR A 132 -2.63 -0.82 3.82
C TYR A 132 -3.75 -1.09 4.83
N GLN A 133 -4.74 -1.89 4.44
CA GLN A 133 -5.81 -2.28 5.36
C GLN A 133 -5.22 -3.00 6.58
N LEU A 134 -4.36 -3.99 6.35
CA LEU A 134 -3.72 -4.72 7.44
C LEU A 134 -2.92 -3.80 8.35
N TYR A 135 -2.21 -2.85 7.77
CA TYR A 135 -1.43 -1.90 8.55
C TYR A 135 -2.33 -1.04 9.43
N VAL A 136 -3.42 -0.50 8.88
CA VAL A 136 -4.36 0.34 9.64
C VAL A 136 -5.02 -0.45 10.76
N GLU A 137 -5.45 -1.68 10.47
CA GLU A 137 -6.09 -2.54 11.47
C GLU A 137 -5.13 -2.83 12.62
N ASN A 138 -3.86 -3.08 12.32
CA ASN A 138 -2.87 -3.35 13.35
C ASN A 138 -2.56 -2.12 14.21
N GLN A 139 -2.73 -0.92 13.66
CA GLN A 139 -2.55 0.29 14.44
C GLN A 139 -3.69 0.53 15.43
N HIS A 140 -4.88 0.05 15.10
CA HIS A 140 -6.05 0.22 15.95
C HIS A 140 -6.19 -0.89 16.99
N ASP A 141 -5.43 -1.94 16.86
CA ASP A 141 -5.48 -3.06 17.76
C ASP A 141 -4.09 -3.42 18.26
N PRO A 142 -3.51 -2.55 19.07
CA PRO A 142 -2.14 -2.72 19.55
C PRO A 142 -2.07 -3.82 20.60
N GLU A 143 -3.21 -4.15 21.10
CA GLU A 143 -3.33 -5.07 22.15
C GLU A 143 -2.74 -6.42 21.92
N PRO A 144 -3.04 -7.00 20.85
CA PRO A 144 -2.65 -8.35 20.57
C PRO A 144 -1.21 -8.63 20.83
N ALA A 145 -0.48 -7.73 20.65
CA ALA A 145 0.90 -7.93 20.75
C ALA A 145 1.27 -8.53 22.07
N VAL A 146 0.61 -8.22 22.91
CA VAL A 146 0.96 -8.51 24.24
C VAL A 146 1.04 -9.95 24.62
N PHE A 147 0.67 -10.02 24.61
CA PHE A 147 0.44 -10.95 25.08
C PHE A 147 0.97 -11.90 24.94
N ARG A 148 1.14 -11.98 24.83
CA ARG A 148 1.37 -12.84 24.76
C ARG A 148 2.24 -13.43 25.07
N PRO A 149 2.48 -13.62 25.49
CA PRO A 149 3.02 -14.24 25.86
C PRO A 149 3.20 -14.91 26.52
N VAL A 150 3.05 -14.71 26.82
CA VAL A 150 3.00 -15.11 27.38
C VAL A 150 2.91 -15.67 28.03
N SER A 151 2.62 -15.74 28.30
CA SER A 151 2.36 -16.17 29.01
C SER A 151 2.56 -17.18 29.30
N ARG A 152 2.64 -17.60 29.17
CA ARG A 152 2.71 -18.52 29.51
C ARG A 152 3.47 -19.03 30.09
N LYS A 153 3.70 -18.85 30.46
CA LYS A 153 4.24 -19.23 31.10
C LYS A 153 4.19 -19.54 31.86
N ILE A 154 3.92 -19.53 32.14
CA ILE A 154 3.76 -19.79 32.80
C ILE A 154 3.49 -20.36 33.20
N PHE A 155 3.60 -20.49 33.51
CA PHE A 155 3.35 -21.10 33.94
C PHE A 155 3.51 -21.57 34.48
N ILE A 156 3.56 -21.60 34.71
CA ILE A 156 3.69 -22.07 35.24
C ILE A 156 3.78 -22.56 35.89
N VAL A 157 3.88 -22.59 36.29
CA VAL A 157 3.94 -23.12 36.85
C VAL A 157 4.02 -23.62 37.50
N HIS A 158 4.10 -23.61 37.84
CA HIS A 158 4.13 -24.16 38.47
C HIS A 158 4.22 -24.57 39.07
N GLY A 159 4.14 -24.51 39.12
CA GLY A 159 4.18 -25.00 39.78
C GLY A 159 4.31 -25.36 40.46
N HIS A 160 4.45 -25.43 40.77
CA HIS A 160 4.58 -25.88 41.46
C HIS A 160 4.63 -26.22 42.10
N ASP A 161 4.62 -26.04 41.98
CA ASP A 161 4.70 -26.51 42.76
C ASP A 161 4.76 -26.91 43.40
N ASN A 162 4.77 -26.90 43.50
CA ASN A 162 4.88 -27.48 44.28
C ASN A 162 5.06 -27.86 44.89
N ASP A 163 5.08 -27.60 44.83
CA ASP A 163 5.26 -28.11 45.55
C ASP A 163 5.39 -28.52 46.15
N ALA A 164 5.23 -28.37 46.19
CA ALA A 164 5.32 -28.80 46.84
C ALA A 164 5.50 -29.39 47.51
N LEU A 165 5.52 -29.35 47.76
CA LEU A 165 5.63 -29.90 48.44
C LEU A 165 5.73 -30.51 49.06
N GLN A 166 5.77 -30.56 49.12
CA GLN A 166 5.84 -31.07 49.74
C GLN A 166 6.03 -31.42 50.20
#